data_8b1ee5eba48d6ba36c8df7901bf9b76b
#
_entry.id   8b1ee5eba48d6ba36c8df7901bf9b76b
#
_cell.length_a   1.000
_cell.length_b   1.000
_cell.length_c   1.000
_cell.angle_alpha   90.00
_cell.angle_beta   90.00
_cell.angle_gamma   90.00
#
_symmetry.space_group_name_H-M   'P 1'
#
loop_
_entity.id
_entity.type
_entity.pdbx_description
1 polymer ?
#
loop_
_entity_poly.entity_id
_entity_poly.type
_entity_poly.pdbx_seq_one_letter_code
_entity_poly.pdbx_strand_id
1 'polypeptide(L)'
;MKKLFSLVLAVAMVLSMACFASAEENTTLTIVAWDVGTTPYYQAQKEAFEATHPGVTIEYVDVASQDWDTKAGTMLSGGDTSDLFMVKQNINIMNWAQQGFAEPLTDYIAKDNYDLSGFVGMEPNYALDGTQYALPFRSDFWVLFYNKTLFDAAGVAYPTNDMTWEEYAALAKEMTGKGNCKYGCHYHTWLSAIVNFAVDDGKFTLLGGKYDEMKYFYDLALSLEDADACRKYTELTAAGLHYSGAFQTGDTAMMPMGYWYVATLINNIKNGLCDFEWGITALPHKEGVQAGSSFGNLTGIMINKKSEHKDLAWEYVSW
;
A
#
# COMPACT_ATOMS: atom_id res chain seq x y z
N MET A 1 -49.19 -43.61 31.36
CA MET A 1 -47.73 -43.83 31.43
C MET A 1 -47.04 -43.67 30.07
N LYS A 2 -47.50 -44.34 28.97
CA LYS A 2 -46.86 -44.23 27.65
C LYS A 2 -46.81 -42.80 27.06
N LYS A 3 -47.87 -41.98 27.27
CA LYS A 3 -47.91 -40.58 26.78
C LYS A 3 -47.01 -39.62 27.57
N LEU A 4 -46.76 -39.89 28.84
CA LEU A 4 -45.84 -39.07 29.68
C LEU A 4 -44.38 -39.38 29.33
N PHE A 5 -44.07 -40.63 28.99
CA PHE A 5 -42.72 -41.04 28.55
C PHE A 5 -42.34 -40.43 27.19
N SER A 6 -43.32 -40.36 26.25
CA SER A 6 -43.09 -39.74 24.95
C SER A 6 -42.85 -38.21 25.04
N LEU A 7 -43.52 -37.53 25.99
CA LEU A 7 -43.36 -36.09 26.21
C LEU A 7 -41.98 -35.79 26.84
N VAL A 8 -41.53 -36.61 27.79
CA VAL A 8 -40.21 -36.46 28.41
C VAL A 8 -39.09 -36.75 27.43
N LEU A 9 -39.27 -37.72 26.49
CA LEU A 9 -38.28 -38.02 25.46
C LEU A 9 -38.19 -36.90 24.41
N ALA A 10 -39.33 -36.28 24.02
CA ALA A 10 -39.39 -35.16 23.11
C ALA A 10 -38.75 -33.89 23.71
N VAL A 11 -38.99 -33.61 24.99
CA VAL A 11 -38.35 -32.49 25.70
C VAL A 11 -36.86 -32.72 25.89
N ALA A 12 -36.42 -33.97 26.15
CA ALA A 12 -35.00 -34.32 26.24
C ALA A 12 -34.28 -34.18 24.87
N MET A 13 -34.94 -34.54 23.74
CA MET A 13 -34.40 -34.33 22.40
C MET A 13 -34.33 -32.84 22.02
N VAL A 14 -35.29 -32.03 22.40
CA VAL A 14 -35.27 -30.59 22.15
C VAL A 14 -34.21 -29.91 23.04
N LEU A 15 -34.02 -30.33 24.27
CA LEU A 15 -32.94 -29.86 25.15
C LEU A 15 -31.56 -30.35 24.69
N SER A 16 -31.42 -31.52 24.07
CA SER A 16 -30.15 -31.98 23.53
C SER A 16 -29.79 -31.28 22.21
N MET A 17 -30.77 -30.82 21.42
CA MET A 17 -30.51 -29.95 20.25
C MET A 17 -30.19 -28.49 20.63
N ALA A 18 -30.62 -28.03 21.81
CA ALA A 18 -30.26 -26.72 22.33
C ALA A 18 -28.87 -26.67 23.00
N CYS A 19 -28.27 -27.83 23.29
CA CYS A 19 -26.90 -27.91 23.86
C CYS A 19 -25.79 -28.06 22.82
N PHE A 20 -26.12 -28.08 21.52
CA PHE A 20 -25.15 -27.98 20.43
C PHE A 20 -25.13 -26.57 19.82
N ALA A 21 -25.55 -25.54 20.55
CA ALA A 21 -24.92 -24.23 20.37
C ALA A 21 -23.50 -24.39 20.95
N SER A 22 -22.57 -24.91 20.15
CA SER A 22 -21.15 -24.77 20.49
C SER A 22 -20.96 -23.29 20.75
N ALA A 23 -20.42 -22.91 21.90
CA ALA A 23 -19.88 -21.60 22.08
C ALA A 23 -18.96 -21.42 20.87
N GLU A 24 -19.31 -20.51 19.95
CA GLU A 24 -18.40 -20.10 18.91
C GLU A 24 -17.15 -19.67 19.66
N GLU A 25 -16.07 -20.44 19.56
CA GLU A 25 -14.79 -20.04 20.10
C GLU A 25 -14.43 -18.74 19.39
N ASN A 26 -14.45 -17.64 20.13
CA ASN A 26 -14.03 -16.36 19.57
C ASN A 26 -12.57 -16.50 19.13
N THR A 27 -12.35 -16.50 17.83
CA THR A 27 -11.02 -16.61 17.24
C THR A 27 -10.55 -15.22 16.79
N THR A 28 -9.37 -14.84 17.22
CA THR A 28 -8.74 -13.61 16.75
C THR A 28 -7.79 -13.94 15.61
N LEU A 29 -8.01 -13.32 14.45
CA LEU A 29 -7.08 -13.35 13.32
C LEU A 29 -6.23 -12.09 13.34
N THR A 30 -4.92 -12.26 13.52
CA THR A 30 -3.95 -11.16 13.61
C THR A 30 -3.30 -10.86 12.27
N ILE A 31 -3.34 -9.60 11.86
CA ILE A 31 -2.79 -9.14 10.58
C ILE A 31 -1.75 -8.05 10.83
N VAL A 32 -0.49 -8.33 10.50
CA VAL A 32 0.58 -7.34 10.55
C VAL A 32 0.54 -6.50 9.27
N ALA A 33 0.30 -5.21 9.43
CA ALA A 33 0.14 -4.25 8.35
C ALA A 33 0.81 -2.91 8.70
N TRP A 34 0.82 -1.96 7.78
CA TRP A 34 1.38 -0.63 8.04
C TRP A 34 0.35 0.46 7.83
N ASP A 35 0.53 1.57 8.58
CA ASP A 35 -0.28 2.79 8.49
C ASP A 35 -1.79 2.51 8.66
N VAL A 36 -2.14 1.54 9.49
CA VAL A 36 -3.53 1.08 9.72
C VAL A 36 -4.41 2.24 10.20
N GLY A 37 -3.92 3.04 11.13
CA GLY A 37 -4.66 4.17 11.70
C GLY A 37 -4.95 5.30 10.71
N THR A 38 -4.22 5.37 9.59
CA THR A 38 -4.37 6.41 8.57
C THR A 38 -4.97 5.90 7.26
N THR A 39 -5.27 4.60 7.18
CA THR A 39 -5.72 3.92 5.94
C THR A 39 -7.12 3.33 6.14
N PRO A 40 -8.18 4.05 5.75
CA PRO A 40 -9.58 3.70 6.10
C PRO A 40 -10.06 2.33 5.61
N TYR A 41 -9.49 1.78 4.54
CA TYR A 41 -9.94 0.50 4.01
C TYR A 41 -9.67 -0.68 4.97
N TYR A 42 -8.66 -0.62 5.84
CA TYR A 42 -8.41 -1.69 6.82
C TYR A 42 -9.59 -1.86 7.78
N GLN A 43 -10.13 -0.75 8.26
CA GLN A 43 -11.32 -0.79 9.13
C GLN A 43 -12.54 -1.33 8.37
N ALA A 44 -12.74 -0.90 7.13
CA ALA A 44 -13.85 -1.37 6.30
C ALA A 44 -13.76 -2.88 5.99
N GLN A 45 -12.56 -3.39 5.71
CA GLN A 45 -12.33 -4.82 5.50
C GLN A 45 -12.57 -5.63 6.78
N LYS A 46 -12.07 -5.15 7.92
CA LYS A 46 -12.34 -5.77 9.22
C LYS A 46 -13.84 -5.91 9.45
N GLU A 47 -14.59 -4.81 9.36
CA GLU A 47 -16.03 -4.81 9.59
C GLU A 47 -16.79 -5.74 8.62
N ALA A 48 -16.39 -5.75 7.35
CA ALA A 48 -17.03 -6.58 6.33
C ALA A 48 -16.74 -8.08 6.54
N PHE A 49 -15.51 -8.45 6.90
CA PHE A 49 -15.16 -9.85 7.18
C PHE A 49 -15.84 -10.35 8.45
N GLU A 50 -15.75 -9.61 9.55
CA GLU A 50 -16.38 -9.97 10.84
C GLU A 50 -17.90 -10.10 10.70
N ALA A 51 -18.56 -9.29 9.87
CA ALA A 51 -20.00 -9.38 9.63
C ALA A 51 -20.43 -10.71 8.96
N THR A 52 -19.54 -11.33 8.19
CA THR A 52 -19.80 -12.60 7.50
C THR A 52 -19.21 -13.82 8.22
N HIS A 53 -18.38 -13.60 9.25
CA HIS A 53 -17.71 -14.65 10.02
C HIS A 53 -17.98 -14.47 11.53
N PRO A 54 -19.19 -14.82 12.02
CA PRO A 54 -19.53 -14.70 13.43
C PRO A 54 -18.52 -15.46 14.31
N GLY A 55 -18.09 -14.86 15.41
CA GLY A 55 -17.08 -15.42 16.30
C GLY A 55 -15.63 -15.13 15.88
N VAL A 56 -15.39 -14.50 14.72
CA VAL A 56 -14.06 -14.04 14.29
C VAL A 56 -13.88 -12.55 14.61
N THR A 57 -12.73 -12.21 15.15
CA THR A 57 -12.28 -10.84 15.36
C THR A 57 -10.97 -10.59 14.60
N ILE A 58 -10.89 -9.51 13.83
CA ILE A 58 -9.66 -9.10 13.17
C ILE A 58 -8.91 -8.12 14.07
N GLU A 59 -7.63 -8.40 14.33
CA GLU A 59 -6.71 -7.49 15.00
C GLU A 59 -5.57 -7.10 14.06
N TYR A 60 -5.34 -5.79 13.92
CA TYR A 60 -4.19 -5.27 13.17
C TYR A 60 -3.04 -4.95 14.11
N VAL A 61 -1.86 -5.49 13.79
CA VAL A 61 -0.59 -5.07 14.39
C VAL A 61 -0.01 -4.00 13.47
N ASP A 62 -0.13 -2.72 13.90
CA ASP A 62 0.28 -1.57 13.09
C ASP A 62 1.79 -1.31 13.21
N VAL A 63 2.47 -1.35 12.09
CA VAL A 63 3.90 -1.04 11.96
C VAL A 63 4.05 0.20 11.10
N ALA A 64 4.81 1.20 11.54
CA ALA A 64 5.04 2.39 10.73
C ALA A 64 5.68 2.01 9.37
N SER A 65 5.17 2.60 8.29
CA SER A 65 5.57 2.27 6.92
C SER A 65 7.08 2.37 6.67
N GLN A 66 7.75 3.38 7.26
CA GLN A 66 9.19 3.58 7.14
C GLN A 66 10.02 2.48 7.82
N ASP A 67 9.46 1.81 8.84
CA ASP A 67 10.15 0.78 9.61
C ASP A 67 9.79 -0.64 9.14
N TRP A 68 8.86 -0.76 8.20
CA TRP A 68 8.23 -2.02 7.80
C TRP A 68 9.25 -3.12 7.48
N ASP A 69 10.16 -2.85 6.56
CA ASP A 69 11.09 -3.89 6.04
C ASP A 69 11.96 -4.49 7.16
N THR A 70 12.38 -3.65 8.11
CA THR A 70 13.17 -4.10 9.25
C THR A 70 12.32 -4.81 10.30
N LYS A 71 11.18 -4.24 10.68
CA LYS A 71 10.35 -4.77 11.77
C LYS A 71 9.65 -6.07 11.39
N ALA A 72 9.03 -6.14 10.19
CA ALA A 72 8.35 -7.37 9.75
C ALA A 72 9.33 -8.55 9.66
N GLY A 73 10.53 -8.34 9.09
CA GLY A 73 11.57 -9.37 9.06
C GLY A 73 12.06 -9.78 10.45
N THR A 74 12.16 -8.83 11.38
CA THR A 74 12.56 -9.11 12.78
C THR A 74 11.47 -9.90 13.52
N MET A 75 10.19 -9.57 13.35
CA MET A 75 9.07 -10.32 13.92
C MET A 75 9.09 -11.77 13.45
N LEU A 76 9.15 -12.00 12.14
CA LEU A 76 9.18 -13.35 11.56
C LEU A 76 10.39 -14.15 12.05
N SER A 77 11.59 -13.56 12.06
CA SER A 77 12.81 -14.19 12.55
C SER A 77 12.75 -14.48 14.04
N GLY A 78 12.12 -13.60 14.81
CA GLY A 78 11.89 -13.73 16.25
C GLY A 78 10.85 -14.80 16.60
N GLY A 79 10.15 -15.33 15.61
CA GLY A 79 9.14 -16.37 15.79
C GLY A 79 7.75 -15.86 16.13
N ASP A 80 7.41 -14.67 15.66
CA ASP A 80 6.09 -14.10 15.75
C ASP A 80 5.02 -15.08 15.20
N THR A 81 3.88 -15.15 15.86
CA THR A 81 2.78 -16.07 15.53
C THR A 81 1.56 -15.37 14.96
N SER A 82 1.65 -14.07 14.66
CA SER A 82 0.60 -13.37 13.94
C SER A 82 0.26 -14.10 12.64
N ASP A 83 -1.02 -14.16 12.29
CA ASP A 83 -1.50 -15.06 11.26
C ASP A 83 -1.15 -14.61 9.85
N LEU A 84 -1.27 -13.32 9.58
CA LEU A 84 -1.07 -12.73 8.27
C LEU A 84 -0.05 -11.60 8.31
N PHE A 85 0.77 -11.51 7.27
CA PHE A 85 1.68 -10.39 7.04
C PHE A 85 1.42 -9.80 5.66
N MET A 86 1.27 -8.48 5.61
CA MET A 86 1.29 -7.78 4.35
C MET A 86 2.69 -7.85 3.73
N VAL A 87 2.77 -7.96 2.41
CA VAL A 87 4.04 -8.03 1.66
C VAL A 87 4.23 -6.73 0.90
N LYS A 88 5.08 -5.84 1.44
CA LYS A 88 5.30 -4.51 0.88
C LYS A 88 6.14 -4.53 -0.40
N GLN A 89 7.12 -5.43 -0.47
CA GLN A 89 8.01 -5.58 -1.62
C GLN A 89 8.12 -7.06 -2.01
N ASN A 90 8.14 -7.33 -3.32
CA ASN A 90 8.24 -8.71 -3.83
C ASN A 90 9.50 -9.43 -3.34
N ILE A 91 10.61 -8.72 -3.15
CA ILE A 91 11.85 -9.32 -2.62
C ILE A 91 11.66 -9.85 -1.20
N ASN A 92 10.78 -9.27 -0.41
CA ASN A 92 10.53 -9.71 0.96
C ASN A 92 9.93 -11.11 0.97
N ILE A 93 8.89 -11.35 0.15
CA ILE A 93 8.27 -12.69 0.10
C ILE A 93 9.26 -13.75 -0.40
N MET A 94 10.12 -13.44 -1.37
CA MET A 94 11.14 -14.37 -1.82
C MET A 94 12.07 -14.77 -0.68
N ASN A 95 12.56 -13.78 0.08
CA ASN A 95 13.42 -14.01 1.23
C ASN A 95 12.69 -14.78 2.35
N TRP A 96 11.46 -14.40 2.66
CA TRP A 96 10.66 -15.03 3.72
C TRP A 96 10.26 -16.46 3.38
N ALA A 97 9.95 -16.74 2.10
CA ALA A 97 9.69 -18.10 1.63
C ALA A 97 10.93 -18.98 1.72
N GLN A 98 12.11 -18.49 1.30
CA GLN A 98 13.38 -19.21 1.41
C GLN A 98 13.77 -19.51 2.86
N GLN A 99 13.43 -18.61 3.79
CA GLN A 99 13.68 -18.79 5.22
C GLN A 99 12.60 -19.64 5.92
N GLY A 100 11.55 -20.06 5.19
CA GLY A 100 10.48 -20.91 5.73
C GLY A 100 9.49 -20.15 6.64
N PHE A 101 9.36 -18.83 6.48
CA PHE A 101 8.43 -18.02 7.26
C PHE A 101 7.02 -17.96 6.63
N ALA A 102 6.91 -18.14 5.32
CA ALA A 102 5.64 -18.10 4.60
C ALA A 102 5.05 -19.52 4.45
N GLU A 103 3.73 -19.64 4.64
CA GLU A 103 2.98 -20.87 4.33
C GLU A 103 2.80 -20.97 2.82
N PRO A 104 3.08 -22.15 2.20
CA PRO A 104 2.74 -22.39 0.81
C PRO A 104 1.23 -22.34 0.58
N LEU A 105 0.79 -21.57 -0.42
CA LEU A 105 -0.63 -21.42 -0.75
C LEU A 105 -1.10 -22.33 -1.88
N THR A 106 -0.21 -23.00 -2.59
CA THR A 106 -0.52 -23.79 -3.79
C THR A 106 -1.59 -24.86 -3.52
N ASP A 107 -1.52 -25.55 -2.36
CA ASP A 107 -2.47 -26.60 -2.00
C ASP A 107 -3.85 -26.02 -1.64
N TYR A 108 -3.90 -24.85 -0.99
CA TYR A 108 -5.14 -24.12 -0.70
C TYR A 108 -5.82 -23.67 -2.00
N ILE A 109 -5.07 -23.08 -2.91
CA ILE A 109 -5.54 -22.63 -4.23
C ILE A 109 -6.12 -23.81 -5.00
N ALA A 110 -5.42 -24.95 -5.02
CA ALA A 110 -5.86 -26.15 -5.72
C ALA A 110 -7.11 -26.78 -5.08
N LYS A 111 -7.15 -26.87 -3.74
CA LYS A 111 -8.27 -27.44 -2.97
C LYS A 111 -9.57 -26.69 -3.25
N ASP A 112 -9.52 -25.36 -3.27
CA ASP A 112 -10.71 -24.51 -3.40
C ASP A 112 -11.00 -24.12 -4.86
N ASN A 113 -10.17 -24.58 -5.83
CA ASN A 113 -10.20 -24.15 -7.23
C ASN A 113 -10.24 -22.63 -7.35
N TYR A 114 -9.43 -21.94 -6.52
CA TYR A 114 -9.43 -20.49 -6.44
C TYR A 114 -8.99 -19.86 -7.76
N ASP A 115 -9.81 -18.96 -8.29
CA ASP A 115 -9.56 -18.32 -9.58
C ASP A 115 -8.54 -17.19 -9.46
N LEU A 116 -7.35 -17.42 -10.01
CA LEU A 116 -6.27 -16.42 -10.04
C LEU A 116 -6.40 -15.42 -11.22
N SER A 117 -7.33 -15.62 -12.15
CA SER A 117 -7.44 -14.78 -13.35
C SER A 117 -7.72 -13.30 -13.03
N GLY A 118 -8.34 -13.01 -11.89
CA GLY A 118 -8.61 -11.67 -11.40
C GLY A 118 -7.33 -10.85 -11.10
N PHE A 119 -6.19 -11.51 -10.89
CA PHE A 119 -4.91 -10.82 -10.65
C PHE A 119 -4.16 -10.42 -11.93
N VAL A 120 -4.71 -10.77 -13.11
CA VAL A 120 -4.20 -10.32 -14.43
C VAL A 120 -2.70 -10.62 -14.62
N GLY A 121 -2.24 -11.79 -14.14
CA GLY A 121 -0.84 -12.22 -14.26
C GLY A 121 0.12 -11.56 -13.27
N MET A 122 -0.37 -10.97 -12.19
CA MET A 122 0.46 -10.39 -11.13
C MET A 122 0.87 -11.41 -10.05
N GLU A 123 0.15 -12.52 -9.93
CA GLU A 123 0.38 -13.56 -8.92
C GLU A 123 1.77 -14.20 -8.97
N PRO A 124 2.45 -14.38 -10.15
CA PRO A 124 3.78 -14.97 -10.18
C PRO A 124 4.84 -14.13 -9.44
N ASN A 125 4.59 -12.84 -9.20
CA ASN A 125 5.47 -12.00 -8.40
C ASN A 125 5.59 -12.45 -6.93
N TYR A 126 4.72 -13.33 -6.48
CA TYR A 126 4.69 -13.88 -5.12
C TYR A 126 4.91 -15.40 -5.10
N ALA A 127 5.41 -15.97 -6.20
CA ALA A 127 5.76 -17.38 -6.31
C ALA A 127 7.29 -17.58 -6.29
N LEU A 128 7.74 -18.66 -5.68
CA LEU A 128 9.13 -19.10 -5.68
C LEU A 128 9.18 -20.57 -6.13
N ASP A 129 9.96 -20.86 -7.16
CA ASP A 129 10.12 -22.21 -7.73
C ASP A 129 8.78 -22.91 -8.02
N GLY A 130 7.80 -22.16 -8.51
CA GLY A 130 6.47 -22.65 -8.86
C GLY A 130 5.51 -22.79 -7.66
N THR A 131 5.95 -22.48 -6.46
CA THR A 131 5.10 -22.49 -5.25
C THR A 131 4.64 -21.07 -4.94
N GLN A 132 3.32 -20.88 -4.80
CA GLN A 132 2.72 -19.61 -4.40
C GLN A 132 2.86 -19.41 -2.89
N TYR A 133 3.33 -18.24 -2.43
CA TYR A 133 3.53 -17.93 -1.01
C TYR A 133 2.74 -16.71 -0.53
N ALA A 134 2.26 -15.87 -1.43
CA ALA A 134 1.35 -14.79 -1.12
C ALA A 134 0.41 -14.56 -2.31
N LEU A 135 -0.70 -13.87 -2.08
CA LEU A 135 -1.54 -13.38 -3.17
C LEU A 135 -1.42 -11.87 -3.29
N PRO A 136 -1.60 -11.31 -4.50
CA PRO A 136 -1.74 -9.87 -4.68
C PRO A 136 -2.92 -9.37 -3.85
N PHE A 137 -2.69 -8.31 -3.07
CA PHE A 137 -3.72 -7.65 -2.27
C PHE A 137 -4.21 -6.36 -2.93
N ARG A 138 -3.26 -5.57 -3.43
CA ARG A 138 -3.53 -4.35 -4.18
C ARG A 138 -2.38 -4.02 -5.13
N SER A 139 -2.69 -3.25 -6.16
CA SER A 139 -1.71 -2.53 -6.95
C SER A 139 -1.95 -1.04 -6.81
N ASP A 140 -0.88 -0.27 -6.72
CA ASP A 140 -0.89 1.18 -6.74
C ASP A 140 -0.16 1.68 -7.97
N PHE A 141 -0.48 2.87 -8.42
CA PHE A 141 0.21 3.59 -9.50
C PHE A 141 0.59 4.99 -9.00
N TRP A 142 1.50 5.65 -9.70
CA TRP A 142 1.94 6.99 -9.34
C TRP A 142 1.23 8.04 -10.18
N VAL A 143 1.01 9.21 -9.56
CA VAL A 143 0.38 10.38 -10.15
C VAL A 143 1.11 11.63 -9.67
N LEU A 144 0.82 12.76 -10.29
CA LEU A 144 1.26 14.06 -9.82
C LEU A 144 0.15 14.72 -8.99
N PHE A 145 0.38 14.89 -7.69
CA PHE A 145 -0.46 15.72 -6.83
C PHE A 145 -0.08 17.18 -7.00
N TYR A 146 -1.07 18.08 -6.96
CA TYR A 146 -0.81 19.51 -6.97
C TYR A 146 -1.78 20.30 -6.08
N ASN A 147 -1.29 21.39 -5.51
CA ASN A 147 -2.03 22.29 -4.63
C ASN A 147 -2.68 23.40 -5.46
N LYS A 148 -3.97 23.28 -5.76
CA LYS A 148 -4.75 24.24 -6.55
C LYS A 148 -4.71 25.64 -5.95
N THR A 149 -4.85 25.73 -4.63
CA THR A 149 -4.85 27.02 -3.91
C THR A 149 -3.58 27.82 -4.17
N LEU A 150 -2.42 27.15 -4.25
CA LEU A 150 -1.16 27.84 -4.58
C LEU A 150 -1.10 28.28 -6.03
N PHE A 151 -1.56 27.45 -6.97
CA PHE A 151 -1.61 27.81 -8.39
C PHE A 151 -2.55 28.97 -8.64
N ASP A 152 -3.75 28.95 -8.05
CA ASP A 152 -4.74 30.02 -8.16
C ASP A 152 -4.21 31.35 -7.60
N ALA A 153 -3.58 31.30 -6.41
CA ALA A 153 -2.99 32.48 -5.79
C ALA A 153 -1.80 33.04 -6.60
N ALA A 154 -1.07 32.19 -7.32
CA ALA A 154 0.05 32.57 -8.18
C ALA A 154 -0.40 33.06 -9.58
N GLY A 155 -1.64 32.79 -9.97
CA GLY A 155 -2.14 33.05 -11.33
C GLY A 155 -1.44 32.21 -12.39
N VAL A 156 -0.99 30.99 -12.03
CA VAL A 156 -0.28 30.05 -12.90
C VAL A 156 -1.22 28.92 -13.29
N ALA A 157 -1.16 28.46 -14.54
CA ALA A 157 -1.97 27.35 -15.03
C ALA A 157 -1.60 26.04 -14.30
N TYR A 158 -2.60 25.20 -14.05
CA TYR A 158 -2.41 23.88 -13.44
C TYR A 158 -1.56 22.97 -14.34
N PRO A 159 -0.84 21.98 -13.74
CA PRO A 159 -0.19 20.93 -14.51
C PRO A 159 -1.23 20.13 -15.33
N THR A 160 -0.82 19.65 -16.49
CA THR A 160 -1.68 18.91 -17.44
C THR A 160 -1.35 17.43 -17.46
N ASN A 161 -2.27 16.61 -18.03
CA ASN A 161 -2.01 15.18 -18.22
C ASN A 161 -0.98 14.86 -19.30
N ASP A 162 -0.58 15.86 -20.09
CA ASP A 162 0.39 15.75 -21.19
C ASP A 162 1.54 16.71 -20.95
N MET A 163 2.20 16.55 -19.81
CA MET A 163 3.32 17.40 -19.39
C MET A 163 4.61 16.56 -19.40
N THR A 164 5.67 17.12 -20.00
CA THR A 164 6.99 16.50 -19.94
C THR A 164 7.70 16.78 -18.61
N TRP A 165 8.75 16.00 -18.30
CA TRP A 165 9.57 16.24 -17.11
C TRP A 165 10.30 17.60 -17.16
N GLU A 166 10.66 18.08 -18.35
CA GLU A 166 11.24 19.40 -18.56
C GLU A 166 10.24 20.52 -18.23
N GLU A 167 9.00 20.38 -18.71
CA GLU A 167 7.91 21.31 -18.41
C GLU A 167 7.56 21.28 -16.92
N TYR A 168 7.53 20.09 -16.30
CA TYR A 168 7.37 19.95 -14.85
C TYR A 168 8.46 20.71 -14.07
N ALA A 169 9.71 20.55 -14.47
CA ALA A 169 10.83 21.23 -13.81
C ALA A 169 10.76 22.77 -14.00
N ALA A 170 10.36 23.22 -15.18
CA ALA A 170 10.14 24.65 -15.45
C ALA A 170 8.99 25.19 -14.58
N LEU A 171 7.86 24.47 -14.52
CA LEU A 171 6.70 24.83 -13.71
C LEU A 171 7.03 24.85 -12.21
N ALA A 172 7.81 23.88 -11.73
CA ALA A 172 8.27 23.86 -10.33
C ALA A 172 9.10 25.10 -10.00
N LYS A 173 10.06 25.45 -10.86
CA LYS A 173 10.86 26.67 -10.70
C LYS A 173 10.01 27.93 -10.78
N GLU A 174 9.03 27.98 -11.68
CA GLU A 174 8.11 29.09 -11.82
C GLU A 174 7.26 29.32 -10.58
N MET A 175 6.74 28.24 -9.97
CA MET A 175 5.91 28.31 -8.76
C MET A 175 6.68 28.70 -7.51
N THR A 176 7.97 28.37 -7.45
CA THR A 176 8.81 28.63 -6.27
C THR A 176 8.87 30.12 -5.95
N GLY A 177 8.53 30.47 -4.70
CA GLY A 177 8.53 31.83 -4.20
C GLY A 177 7.32 32.69 -4.63
N LYS A 178 6.35 32.15 -5.38
CA LYS A 178 5.12 32.87 -5.71
C LYS A 178 4.09 32.76 -4.58
N GLY A 179 3.67 33.89 -4.05
CA GLY A 179 2.71 33.93 -2.94
C GLY A 179 3.19 33.11 -1.75
N ASN A 180 2.38 32.17 -1.32
CA ASN A 180 2.69 31.25 -0.21
C ASN A 180 3.40 29.94 -0.66
N CYS A 181 3.71 29.82 -1.95
CA CYS A 181 4.40 28.66 -2.49
C CYS A 181 5.89 28.76 -2.18
N LYS A 182 6.35 28.06 -1.17
CA LYS A 182 7.77 28.03 -0.82
C LYS A 182 8.55 27.08 -1.73
N TYR A 183 7.96 25.94 -2.07
CA TYR A 183 8.57 24.91 -2.90
C TYR A 183 7.65 24.59 -4.09
N GLY A 184 8.20 24.64 -5.29
CA GLY A 184 7.46 24.28 -6.50
C GLY A 184 7.18 22.79 -6.59
N CYS A 185 8.02 21.96 -5.97
CA CYS A 185 7.80 20.53 -5.93
C CYS A 185 8.36 19.86 -4.66
N HIS A 186 8.06 18.56 -4.52
CA HIS A 186 8.64 17.71 -3.48
C HIS A 186 8.96 16.32 -4.05
N TYR A 187 10.15 15.83 -3.76
CA TYR A 187 10.53 14.41 -3.91
C TYR A 187 10.72 13.80 -2.54
N HIS A 188 10.13 12.62 -2.35
CA HIS A 188 10.35 11.89 -1.09
C HIS A 188 11.70 11.16 -1.10
N THR A 189 12.20 10.84 0.09
CA THR A 189 13.54 10.25 0.30
C THR A 189 13.68 8.78 -0.09
N TRP A 190 12.60 8.14 -0.53
CA TRP A 190 12.68 6.77 -1.04
C TRP A 190 13.49 6.70 -2.33
N LEU A 191 14.33 5.67 -2.45
CA LEU A 191 15.06 5.40 -3.68
C LEU A 191 14.11 5.33 -4.90
N SER A 192 12.95 4.71 -4.72
CA SER A 192 11.90 4.58 -5.74
C SER A 192 11.32 5.92 -6.22
N ALA A 193 11.40 6.98 -5.41
CA ALA A 193 10.84 8.27 -5.78
C ALA A 193 11.57 9.00 -6.93
N ILE A 194 12.71 8.48 -7.38
CA ILE A 194 13.44 8.98 -8.56
C ILE A 194 13.72 7.83 -9.52
N VAL A 195 14.20 6.68 -9.03
CA VAL A 195 14.58 5.53 -9.87
C VAL A 195 13.40 5.03 -10.71
N ASN A 196 12.20 5.02 -10.14
CA ASN A 196 11.03 4.51 -10.84
C ASN A 196 10.59 5.39 -12.02
N PHE A 197 10.92 6.67 -12.02
CA PHE A 197 10.66 7.53 -13.19
C PHE A 197 11.47 7.10 -14.41
N ALA A 198 12.64 6.49 -14.20
CA ALA A 198 13.46 5.98 -15.30
C ALA A 198 12.85 4.74 -15.97
N VAL A 199 12.03 3.97 -15.27
CA VAL A 199 11.40 2.75 -15.81
C VAL A 199 10.02 2.99 -16.44
N ASP A 200 9.49 4.19 -16.35
CA ASP A 200 8.14 4.56 -16.78
C ASP A 200 7.90 4.34 -18.30
N ASP A 201 8.93 4.39 -19.12
CA ASP A 201 8.83 4.11 -20.55
C ASP A 201 8.77 2.61 -20.90
N GLY A 202 8.88 1.72 -19.91
CA GLY A 202 8.89 0.26 -20.09
C GLY A 202 10.12 -0.31 -20.81
N LYS A 203 11.13 0.52 -21.08
CA LYS A 203 12.34 0.11 -21.83
C LYS A 203 13.57 0.01 -20.95
N PHE A 204 13.67 0.90 -19.96
CA PHE A 204 14.79 0.88 -19.02
C PHE A 204 14.64 -0.24 -18.01
N THR A 205 15.74 -0.91 -17.70
CA THR A 205 15.83 -1.91 -16.63
C THR A 205 17.17 -1.78 -15.89
N LEU A 206 17.14 -1.93 -14.58
CA LEU A 206 18.34 -1.96 -13.73
C LEU A 206 19.28 -3.12 -14.08
N LEU A 207 18.74 -4.21 -14.63
CA LEU A 207 19.53 -5.40 -15.04
C LEU A 207 20.37 -5.17 -16.29
N GLY A 208 20.09 -4.12 -17.05
CA GLY A 208 20.78 -3.83 -18.31
C GLY A 208 22.20 -3.26 -18.16
N GLY A 209 22.60 -2.87 -16.95
CA GLY A 209 23.92 -2.29 -16.67
C GLY A 209 24.19 -0.92 -17.30
N LYS A 210 23.15 -0.26 -17.80
CA LYS A 210 23.17 1.10 -18.35
C LYS A 210 22.27 1.98 -17.48
N TYR A 211 22.81 3.07 -16.96
CA TYR A 211 22.12 3.88 -15.95
C TYR A 211 21.93 5.35 -16.37
N ASP A 212 22.05 5.67 -17.66
CA ASP A 212 21.92 7.03 -18.19
C ASP A 212 20.54 7.63 -17.88
N GLU A 213 19.49 6.80 -17.95
CA GLU A 213 18.12 7.22 -17.61
C GLU A 213 17.98 7.59 -16.13
N MET A 214 18.59 6.80 -15.24
CA MET A 214 18.62 7.15 -13.81
C MET A 214 19.38 8.45 -13.58
N LYS A 215 20.52 8.61 -14.25
CA LYS A 215 21.32 9.83 -14.16
C LYS A 215 20.50 11.06 -14.54
N TYR A 216 19.72 10.98 -15.62
CA TYR A 216 18.85 12.07 -16.04
C TYR A 216 17.89 12.50 -14.93
N PHE A 217 17.20 11.56 -14.29
CA PHE A 217 16.24 11.89 -13.23
C PHE A 217 16.91 12.37 -11.94
N TYR A 218 18.10 11.86 -11.60
CA TYR A 218 18.89 12.41 -10.49
C TYR A 218 19.39 13.83 -10.80
N ASP A 219 19.89 14.09 -12.00
CA ASP A 219 20.31 15.44 -12.43
C ASP A 219 19.11 16.41 -12.39
N LEU A 220 17.93 15.97 -12.82
CA LEU A 220 16.70 16.76 -12.75
C LEU A 220 16.35 17.12 -11.30
N ALA A 221 16.32 16.14 -10.40
CA ALA A 221 16.04 16.37 -8.98
C ALA A 221 17.06 17.31 -8.34
N LEU A 222 18.35 17.08 -8.58
CA LEU A 222 19.43 17.97 -8.08
C LEU A 222 19.30 19.38 -8.63
N SER A 223 18.94 19.55 -9.91
CA SER A 223 18.71 20.88 -10.50
C SER A 223 17.56 21.65 -9.85
N LEU A 224 16.58 20.93 -9.30
CA LEU A 224 15.47 21.52 -8.56
C LEU A 224 15.85 21.84 -7.11
N GLU A 225 16.72 21.03 -6.49
CA GLU A 225 17.33 21.36 -5.21
C GLU A 225 18.24 22.58 -5.29
N ASP A 226 19.09 22.67 -6.32
CA ASP A 226 19.99 23.80 -6.55
C ASP A 226 19.24 25.11 -6.83
N ALA A 227 18.03 25.00 -7.38
CA ALA A 227 17.14 26.15 -7.61
C ALA A 227 16.24 26.48 -6.40
N ASP A 228 16.45 25.83 -5.26
CA ASP A 228 15.57 25.88 -4.09
C ASP A 228 14.08 25.59 -4.41
N ALA A 229 13.82 24.92 -5.55
CA ALA A 229 12.47 24.56 -5.99
C ALA A 229 11.88 23.36 -5.26
N CYS A 230 12.71 22.60 -4.57
CA CYS A 230 12.27 21.53 -3.64
C CYS A 230 13.14 21.52 -2.38
N ARG A 231 12.64 20.83 -1.35
CA ARG A 231 13.43 20.59 -0.12
C ARG A 231 14.60 19.68 -0.45
N LYS A 232 15.76 19.96 0.13
CA LYS A 232 16.95 19.14 -0.10
C LYS A 232 16.83 17.77 0.53
N TYR A 233 17.32 16.75 -0.16
CA TYR A 233 17.34 15.36 0.34
C TYR A 233 17.97 15.27 1.73
N THR A 234 19.08 15.99 1.96
CA THR A 234 19.79 15.99 3.25
C THR A 234 18.95 16.57 4.39
N GLU A 235 18.13 17.59 4.11
CA GLU A 235 17.23 18.21 5.08
C GLU A 235 16.05 17.26 5.41
N LEU A 236 15.49 16.62 4.38
CA LEU A 236 14.39 15.68 4.52
C LEU A 236 14.81 14.47 5.38
N THR A 237 15.97 13.90 5.11
CA THR A 237 16.50 12.75 5.85
C THR A 237 16.87 13.10 7.28
N ALA A 238 17.50 14.26 7.50
CA ALA A 238 17.85 14.72 8.85
C ALA A 238 16.62 14.99 9.73
N ALA A 239 15.54 15.49 9.11
CA ALA A 239 14.27 15.78 9.80
C ALA A 239 13.35 14.55 9.91
N GLY A 240 13.63 13.46 9.21
CA GLY A 240 12.70 12.32 9.08
C GLY A 240 11.35 12.75 8.50
N LEU A 241 11.33 13.76 7.62
CA LEU A 241 10.10 14.35 7.14
C LEU A 241 9.40 13.43 6.11
N HIS A 242 8.25 12.92 6.50
CA HIS A 242 7.42 12.10 5.62
C HIS A 242 6.73 12.94 4.53
N TYR A 243 6.50 12.37 3.34
CA TYR A 243 5.87 13.08 2.21
C TYR A 243 4.51 13.70 2.57
N SER A 244 3.70 12.98 3.36
CA SER A 244 2.41 13.51 3.82
C SER A 244 2.60 14.78 4.65
N GLY A 245 3.54 14.77 5.61
CA GLY A 245 3.91 15.94 6.39
C GLY A 245 4.41 17.08 5.52
N ALA A 246 5.22 16.77 4.50
CA ALA A 246 5.77 17.78 3.59
C ALA A 246 4.70 18.46 2.73
N PHE A 247 3.68 17.74 2.26
CA PHE A 247 2.64 18.30 1.39
C PHE A 247 1.51 18.97 2.18
N GLN A 248 1.14 18.42 3.33
CA GLN A 248 0.06 18.98 4.16
C GLN A 248 0.38 20.36 4.76
N THR A 249 1.66 20.78 4.78
CA THR A 249 2.03 22.16 5.16
C THR A 249 1.39 23.21 4.27
N GLY A 250 0.94 22.86 3.07
CA GLY A 250 0.30 23.75 2.12
C GLY A 250 1.25 24.72 1.41
N ASP A 251 2.59 24.56 1.58
CA ASP A 251 3.63 25.41 0.99
C ASP A 251 4.33 24.79 -0.23
N THR A 252 3.89 23.62 -0.65
CA THR A 252 4.45 22.84 -1.77
C THR A 252 3.44 22.74 -2.90
N ALA A 253 3.84 23.15 -4.12
CA ALA A 253 2.93 23.22 -5.28
C ALA A 253 2.63 21.84 -5.88
N MET A 254 3.63 20.98 -6.07
CA MET A 254 3.50 19.68 -6.76
C MET A 254 4.26 18.58 -6.02
N MET A 255 3.77 17.35 -6.15
CA MET A 255 4.41 16.17 -5.57
C MET A 255 4.08 14.91 -6.38
N PRO A 256 5.04 14.33 -7.12
CA PRO A 256 4.92 12.98 -7.66
C PRO A 256 4.83 11.98 -6.49
N MET A 257 3.74 11.22 -6.42
CA MET A 257 3.50 10.28 -5.33
C MET A 257 2.52 9.19 -5.76
N GLY A 258 2.56 8.05 -5.06
CA GLY A 258 1.63 6.97 -5.28
C GLY A 258 0.19 7.33 -4.92
N TYR A 259 -0.74 6.77 -5.68
CA TYR A 259 -2.17 7.04 -5.54
C TYR A 259 -2.73 6.73 -4.13
N TRP A 260 -2.07 5.86 -3.36
CA TRP A 260 -2.43 5.60 -1.95
C TRP A 260 -2.54 6.87 -1.10
N TYR A 261 -1.81 7.95 -1.47
CA TYR A 261 -1.84 9.20 -0.72
C TYR A 261 -3.19 9.93 -0.78
N VAL A 262 -4.04 9.63 -1.76
CA VAL A 262 -5.39 10.20 -1.87
C VAL A 262 -6.19 9.98 -0.58
N ALA A 263 -6.22 8.76 -0.07
CA ALA A 263 -6.95 8.45 1.17
C ALA A 263 -6.41 9.23 2.37
N THR A 264 -5.09 9.28 2.50
CA THR A 264 -4.42 10.04 3.58
C THR A 264 -4.72 11.54 3.48
N LEU A 265 -4.64 12.12 2.28
CA LEU A 265 -4.90 13.55 2.06
C LEU A 265 -6.35 13.92 2.37
N ILE A 266 -7.32 13.12 1.91
CA ILE A 266 -8.73 13.29 2.25
C ILE A 266 -8.93 13.26 3.76
N ASN A 267 -8.32 12.30 4.45
CA ASN A 267 -8.40 12.17 5.90
C ASN A 267 -7.76 13.36 6.62
N ASN A 268 -6.61 13.85 6.14
CA ASN A 268 -5.94 15.03 6.69
C ASN A 268 -6.82 16.28 6.59
N ILE A 269 -7.48 16.50 5.44
CA ILE A 269 -8.41 17.62 5.23
C ILE A 269 -9.62 17.47 6.18
N LYS A 270 -10.22 16.28 6.24
CA LYS A 270 -11.36 15.99 7.13
C LYS A 270 -11.05 16.27 8.61
N ASN A 271 -9.81 16.01 9.02
CA ASN A 271 -9.35 16.23 10.39
C ASN A 271 -8.77 17.66 10.63
N GLY A 272 -8.83 18.56 9.65
CA GLY A 272 -8.34 19.92 9.76
C GLY A 272 -6.82 20.06 9.82
N LEU A 273 -6.08 19.06 9.36
CA LEU A 273 -4.61 19.09 9.29
C LEU A 273 -4.09 19.88 8.09
N CYS A 274 -4.91 20.08 7.08
CA CYS A 274 -4.69 20.98 5.94
C CYS A 274 -6.05 21.42 5.38
N ASP A 275 -6.09 22.56 4.69
CA ASP A 275 -7.32 23.21 4.24
C ASP A 275 -7.27 23.73 2.77
N PHE A 276 -6.28 23.30 2.00
CA PHE A 276 -6.11 23.72 0.62
C PHE A 276 -6.87 22.82 -0.36
N GLU A 277 -7.27 23.39 -1.50
CA GLU A 277 -7.79 22.61 -2.63
C GLU A 277 -6.64 21.95 -3.38
N TRP A 278 -6.86 20.70 -3.80
CA TRP A 278 -5.86 19.90 -4.50
C TRP A 278 -6.43 19.20 -5.72
N GLY A 279 -5.55 18.69 -6.55
CA GLY A 279 -5.88 17.87 -7.70
C GLY A 279 -4.79 16.84 -7.97
N ILE A 280 -5.10 15.93 -8.88
CA ILE A 280 -4.15 14.97 -9.44
C ILE A 280 -4.16 15.09 -10.96
N THR A 281 -3.03 14.78 -11.56
CA THR A 281 -2.87 14.62 -13.00
C THR A 281 -1.91 13.44 -13.26
N ALA A 282 -1.79 13.01 -14.52
CA ALA A 282 -0.80 12.01 -14.89
C ALA A 282 0.62 12.43 -14.43
N LEU A 283 1.49 11.45 -14.19
CA LEU A 283 2.91 11.74 -14.04
C LEU A 283 3.42 12.47 -15.27
N PRO A 284 4.39 13.37 -15.12
CA PRO A 284 5.13 13.88 -16.26
C PRO A 284 5.78 12.71 -17.02
N HIS A 285 5.89 12.83 -18.32
CA HIS A 285 6.48 11.80 -19.18
C HIS A 285 7.73 12.34 -19.91
N LYS A 286 8.56 11.42 -20.41
CA LYS A 286 9.67 11.79 -21.30
C LYS A 286 9.11 12.07 -22.70
N GLU A 287 9.83 12.88 -23.47
CA GLU A 287 9.49 13.10 -24.88
C GLU A 287 9.41 11.75 -25.64
N GLY A 288 8.33 11.54 -26.37
CA GLY A 288 8.06 10.29 -27.10
C GLY A 288 7.54 9.11 -26.26
N VAL A 289 7.31 9.30 -24.97
CA VAL A 289 6.57 8.38 -24.11
C VAL A 289 5.10 8.79 -24.09
N GLN A 290 4.20 7.82 -24.07
CA GLN A 290 2.76 8.08 -24.04
C GLN A 290 2.37 8.79 -22.73
N ALA A 291 1.68 9.92 -22.85
CA ALA A 291 1.09 10.59 -21.68
C ALA A 291 0.16 9.65 -20.90
N GLY A 292 0.24 9.72 -19.58
CA GLY A 292 -0.53 8.83 -18.69
C GLY A 292 0.17 7.49 -18.39
N SER A 293 1.36 7.24 -18.95
CA SER A 293 2.22 6.15 -18.48
C SER A 293 2.52 6.31 -17.00
N SER A 294 2.58 5.21 -16.28
CA SER A 294 2.94 5.17 -14.86
C SER A 294 3.52 3.80 -14.51
N PHE A 295 4.22 3.75 -13.41
CA PHE A 295 4.68 2.50 -12.83
C PHE A 295 3.84 2.13 -11.62
N GLY A 296 3.72 0.84 -11.35
CA GLY A 296 2.92 0.30 -10.25
C GLY A 296 3.77 -0.30 -9.15
N ASN A 297 3.21 -0.28 -7.96
CA ASN A 297 3.69 -1.05 -6.82
C ASN A 297 2.68 -2.14 -6.50
N LEU A 298 3.16 -3.36 -6.33
CA LEU A 298 2.33 -4.47 -5.84
C LEU A 298 2.50 -4.61 -4.33
N THR A 299 1.39 -4.83 -3.65
CA THR A 299 1.35 -5.27 -2.26
C THR A 299 0.66 -6.62 -2.21
N GLY A 300 1.29 -7.58 -1.54
CA GLY A 300 0.71 -8.91 -1.33
C GLY A 300 0.28 -9.11 0.12
N ILE A 301 -0.34 -10.25 0.35
CA ILE A 301 -0.65 -10.77 1.68
C ILE A 301 -0.21 -12.24 1.77
N MET A 302 0.49 -12.59 2.82
CA MET A 302 0.95 -13.95 3.06
C MET A 302 0.40 -14.51 4.38
N ILE A 303 0.28 -15.83 4.46
CA ILE A 303 0.02 -16.54 5.70
C ILE A 303 1.35 -16.86 6.36
N ASN A 304 1.49 -16.54 7.64
CA ASN A 304 2.65 -16.89 8.43
C ASN A 304 2.70 -18.42 8.65
N LYS A 305 3.85 -19.02 8.39
CA LYS A 305 4.05 -20.48 8.63
C LYS A 305 3.76 -20.90 10.06
N LYS A 306 3.91 -20.00 11.04
CA LYS A 306 3.67 -20.22 12.46
C LYS A 306 2.25 -19.87 12.93
N SER A 307 1.37 -19.42 12.05
CA SER A 307 -0.03 -19.22 12.38
C SER A 307 -0.65 -20.52 12.90
N GLU A 308 -1.43 -20.40 13.96
CA GLU A 308 -2.27 -21.50 14.47
C GLU A 308 -3.65 -21.54 13.80
N HIS A 309 -4.00 -20.49 13.01
CA HIS A 309 -5.30 -20.32 12.36
C HIS A 309 -5.20 -20.32 10.83
N LYS A 310 -4.36 -21.18 10.23
CA LYS A 310 -4.03 -21.13 8.79
C LYS A 310 -5.23 -21.25 7.88
N ASP A 311 -6.21 -22.11 8.23
CA ASP A 311 -7.42 -22.29 7.41
C ASP A 311 -8.27 -21.01 7.42
N LEU A 312 -8.45 -20.37 8.58
CA LEU A 312 -9.13 -19.08 8.70
C LEU A 312 -8.34 -17.96 8.01
N ALA A 313 -7.00 -17.97 8.13
CA ALA A 313 -6.14 -17.03 7.42
C ALA A 313 -6.27 -17.17 5.89
N TRP A 314 -6.39 -18.40 5.39
CA TRP A 314 -6.68 -18.64 3.98
C TRP A 314 -8.08 -18.14 3.58
N GLU A 315 -9.08 -18.37 4.42
CA GLU A 315 -10.44 -17.86 4.19
C GLU A 315 -10.43 -16.33 4.06
N TYR A 316 -9.66 -15.61 4.91
CA TYR A 316 -9.49 -14.15 4.79
C TYR A 316 -8.75 -13.75 3.51
N VAL A 317 -7.70 -14.47 3.12
CA VAL A 317 -6.87 -14.13 1.94
C VAL A 317 -7.64 -14.37 0.63
N SER A 318 -8.51 -15.36 0.63
CA SER A 318 -9.29 -15.75 -0.55
C SER A 318 -10.65 -15.03 -0.66
N TRP A 319 -11.10 -14.39 0.42
CA TRP A 319 -12.35 -13.62 0.51
C TRP A 319 -12.22 -12.29 -0.24
#